data_6817057867ee31d98e174127ffc03581
#
_entry.id   6817057867ee31d98e174127ffc03581
#
_cell.length_a   1.000
_cell.length_b   1.000
_cell.length_c   1.000
_cell.angle_alpha   90.00
_cell.angle_beta   90.00
_cell.angle_gamma   90.00
#
_symmetry.space_group_name_H-M   'P 1'
#
loop_
_entity.id
_entity.type
_entity.pdbx_description
1 polymer ?
#
loop_
_entity_poly.entity_id
_entity_poly.type
_entity_poly.pdbx_seq_one_letter_code
_entity_poly.pdbx_strand_id
1 'polypeptide(L)'
;MTATLEAAAALETDEAAARLYHQRSPRLRAASPDAAAAELAEISTSVRRDILTTIQSAGMGHVGGDLSVTDLMVTALWGTLRMHPDEPGHPQRDRFILSKGHCAAALYSTLASCGFFPRERLSEFMAPLSPLNGHPARLKVPGVETNSGPLGHGLPVATGCALGARLRGEDWRTIVVLGDGELQEGSNWEAAMSASHYGLGNLTAVVDRNRLQQGARTEDTNALTPLDQKWASFGWEVRVIDGHDHRAIKEAYAPSTTGRPVAVIANTVKGKGVSFIEDRVEWHHKVPTDEQVHLALQELNQ
;
A
#
# COMPACT_ATOMS: atom_id res chain seq x y z
N MET A 1 -29.51 13.01 -27.83
CA MET A 1 -28.13 12.72 -28.30
C MET A 1 -27.46 11.89 -27.20
N THR A 2 -27.34 10.59 -27.39
CA THR A 2 -26.55 9.71 -26.50
C THR A 2 -25.09 9.97 -26.84
N ALA A 3 -24.39 10.73 -25.99
CA ALA A 3 -22.95 10.78 -26.08
C ALA A 3 -22.43 9.35 -25.84
N THR A 4 -21.79 8.77 -26.83
CA THR A 4 -20.99 7.55 -26.65
C THR A 4 -19.82 7.91 -25.74
N LEU A 5 -19.85 7.41 -24.50
CA LEU A 5 -18.70 7.51 -23.60
C LEU A 5 -17.58 6.65 -24.23
N GLU A 6 -16.54 7.29 -24.73
CA GLU A 6 -15.34 6.59 -25.14
C GLU A 6 -14.56 6.12 -23.91
N ALA A 7 -14.08 4.88 -23.91
CA ALA A 7 -13.23 4.37 -22.86
C ALA A 7 -11.95 5.21 -22.78
N ALA A 8 -11.49 5.51 -21.58
CA ALA A 8 -10.20 6.17 -21.39
C ALA A 8 -9.08 5.31 -22.00
N ALA A 9 -8.05 5.96 -22.55
CA ALA A 9 -6.88 5.29 -23.08
C ALA A 9 -6.22 4.41 -22.00
N ALA A 10 -5.62 3.30 -22.43
CA ALA A 10 -4.84 2.44 -21.55
C ALA A 10 -3.73 3.27 -20.83
N LEU A 11 -3.38 2.83 -19.64
CA LEU A 11 -2.24 3.40 -18.93
C LEU A 11 -0.95 2.84 -19.52
N GLU A 12 -0.11 3.73 -20.00
CA GLU A 12 1.20 3.39 -20.56
C GLU A 12 2.30 3.85 -19.59
N THR A 13 3.46 3.21 -19.64
CA THR A 13 4.62 3.57 -18.81
C THR A 13 5.05 5.02 -19.02
N ASP A 14 5.31 5.74 -17.94
CA ASP A 14 6.07 6.99 -17.98
C ASP A 14 7.56 6.65 -18.07
N GLU A 15 8.11 6.69 -19.27
CA GLU A 15 9.51 6.31 -19.49
C GLU A 15 10.52 7.19 -18.74
N ALA A 16 10.22 8.46 -18.50
CA ALA A 16 11.12 9.37 -17.80
C ALA A 16 11.15 9.02 -16.30
N ALA A 17 9.97 8.84 -15.69
CA ALA A 17 9.83 8.42 -14.30
C ALA A 17 10.37 6.99 -14.10
N ALA A 18 10.12 6.06 -15.01
CA ALA A 18 10.64 4.69 -14.97
C ALA A 18 12.18 4.66 -15.02
N ARG A 19 12.81 5.46 -15.90
CA ARG A 19 14.28 5.60 -15.89
C ARG A 19 14.81 6.12 -14.56
N LEU A 20 14.17 7.13 -13.98
CA LEU A 20 14.54 7.66 -12.67
C LEU A 20 14.38 6.59 -11.57
N TYR A 21 13.31 5.84 -11.62
CA TYR A 21 13.06 4.72 -10.71
C TYR A 21 14.18 3.67 -10.81
N HIS A 22 14.56 3.24 -12.02
CA HIS A 22 15.64 2.28 -12.24
C HIS A 22 17.02 2.75 -11.76
N GLN A 23 17.25 4.06 -11.72
CA GLN A 23 18.47 4.64 -11.16
C GLN A 23 18.46 4.68 -9.62
N ARG A 24 17.32 5.07 -9.02
CA ARG A 24 17.21 5.35 -7.59
C ARG A 24 16.85 4.10 -6.75
N SER A 25 15.86 3.32 -7.18
CA SER A 25 15.33 2.21 -6.38
C SER A 25 16.37 1.11 -6.09
N PRO A 26 17.24 0.66 -7.01
CA PRO A 26 18.29 -0.31 -6.67
C PRO A 26 19.24 0.22 -5.60
N ARG A 27 19.59 1.51 -5.64
CA ARG A 27 20.43 2.16 -4.63
C ARG A 27 19.70 2.21 -3.28
N LEU A 28 18.44 2.61 -3.25
CA LEU A 28 17.63 2.63 -2.03
C LEU A 28 17.45 1.25 -1.42
N ARG A 29 17.27 0.21 -2.25
CA ARG A 29 17.19 -1.18 -1.77
C ARG A 29 18.50 -1.65 -1.13
N ALA A 30 19.63 -1.31 -1.73
CA ALA A 30 20.96 -1.71 -1.24
C ALA A 30 21.45 -0.86 -0.05
N ALA A 31 20.93 0.34 0.13
CA ALA A 31 21.31 1.24 1.21
C ALA A 31 20.91 0.69 2.58
N SER A 32 21.65 1.08 3.63
CA SER A 32 21.21 0.83 5.01
C SER A 32 19.87 1.54 5.28
N PRO A 33 19.10 1.08 6.25
CA PRO A 33 17.85 1.74 6.65
C PRO A 33 18.02 3.24 6.91
N ASP A 34 19.05 3.64 7.68
CA ASP A 34 19.35 5.04 7.97
C ASP A 34 19.66 5.85 6.71
N ALA A 35 20.46 5.30 5.78
CA ALA A 35 20.86 6.00 4.57
C ALA A 35 19.69 6.17 3.56
N ALA A 36 18.68 5.31 3.60
CA ALA A 36 17.52 5.39 2.73
C ALA A 36 16.39 6.28 3.29
N ALA A 37 16.33 6.46 4.60
CA ALA A 37 15.16 7.02 5.28
C ALA A 37 14.76 8.42 4.80
N ALA A 38 15.71 9.32 4.66
CA ALA A 38 15.44 10.71 4.25
C ALA A 38 14.83 10.78 2.85
N GLU A 39 15.41 10.07 1.88
CA GLU A 39 14.92 10.04 0.51
C GLU A 39 13.54 9.37 0.39
N LEU A 40 13.27 8.31 1.17
CA LEU A 40 11.96 7.67 1.22
C LEU A 40 10.91 8.61 1.83
N ALA A 41 11.27 9.41 2.84
CA ALA A 41 10.39 10.41 3.43
C ALA A 41 10.02 11.54 2.43
N GLU A 42 10.98 12.00 1.62
CA GLU A 42 10.71 12.96 0.55
C GLU A 42 9.73 12.40 -0.49
N ILE A 43 9.92 11.14 -0.90
CA ILE A 43 9.01 10.46 -1.83
C ILE A 43 7.61 10.34 -1.20
N SER A 44 7.52 9.94 0.08
CA SER A 44 6.25 9.83 0.80
C SER A 44 5.52 11.18 0.89
N THR A 45 6.25 12.25 1.12
CA THR A 45 5.68 13.60 1.13
C THR A 45 5.12 13.97 -0.24
N SER A 46 5.85 13.66 -1.33
CA SER A 46 5.35 13.87 -2.70
C SER A 46 4.09 13.07 -2.97
N VAL A 47 4.07 11.79 -2.59
CA VAL A 47 2.89 10.91 -2.75
C VAL A 47 1.69 11.43 -1.96
N ARG A 48 1.87 11.94 -0.73
CA ARG A 48 0.78 12.56 0.05
C ARG A 48 0.16 13.78 -0.65
N ARG A 49 0.98 14.60 -1.30
CA ARG A 49 0.47 15.73 -2.11
C ARG A 49 -0.40 15.24 -3.26
N ASP A 50 0.03 14.18 -3.95
CA ASP A 50 -0.75 13.57 -5.03
C ASP A 50 -2.08 13.01 -4.53
N ILE A 51 -2.07 12.31 -3.39
CA ILE A 51 -3.28 11.77 -2.76
C ILE A 51 -4.30 12.88 -2.51
N LEU A 52 -3.87 13.99 -1.91
CA LEU A 52 -4.75 15.11 -1.58
C LEU A 52 -5.38 15.73 -2.83
N THR A 53 -4.58 16.01 -3.85
CA THR A 53 -5.05 16.60 -5.11
C THR A 53 -5.92 15.62 -5.92
N THR A 54 -5.57 14.34 -5.93
CA THR A 54 -6.32 13.28 -6.60
C THR A 54 -7.72 13.12 -5.99
N ILE A 55 -7.82 13.02 -4.67
CA ILE A 55 -9.11 12.86 -3.95
C ILE A 55 -9.96 14.12 -4.08
N GLN A 56 -9.35 15.32 -3.99
CA GLN A 56 -10.05 16.58 -4.19
C GLN A 56 -10.66 16.64 -5.59
N SER A 57 -9.87 16.39 -6.63
CA SER A 57 -10.33 16.46 -8.03
C SER A 57 -11.44 15.46 -8.31
N ALA A 58 -11.37 14.26 -7.73
CA ALA A 58 -12.40 13.23 -7.90
C ALA A 58 -13.67 13.49 -7.11
N GLY A 59 -13.63 14.31 -6.06
CA GLY A 59 -14.74 14.50 -5.13
C GLY A 59 -15.11 13.26 -4.33
N MET A 60 -14.23 12.26 -4.29
CA MET A 60 -14.41 10.97 -3.57
C MET A 60 -13.07 10.33 -3.25
N GLY A 61 -13.01 9.56 -2.14
CA GLY A 61 -11.81 8.81 -1.72
C GLY A 61 -11.80 8.53 -0.23
N HIS A 62 -10.71 7.92 0.24
CA HIS A 62 -10.55 7.51 1.64
C HIS A 62 -9.30 8.16 2.24
N VAL A 63 -9.24 9.49 2.21
CA VAL A 63 -8.04 10.29 2.48
C VAL A 63 -7.29 9.88 3.75
N GLY A 64 -8.01 9.62 4.85
CA GLY A 64 -7.36 9.24 6.11
C GLY A 64 -6.58 7.94 6.02
N GLY A 65 -7.15 6.92 5.36
CA GLY A 65 -6.51 5.64 5.15
C GLY A 65 -5.42 5.67 4.08
N ASP A 66 -5.56 6.51 3.06
CA ASP A 66 -4.55 6.74 2.04
C ASP A 66 -3.29 7.39 2.63
N LEU A 67 -3.47 8.40 3.51
CA LEU A 67 -2.34 9.08 4.15
C LEU A 67 -1.63 8.21 5.19
N SER A 68 -2.35 7.33 5.92
CA SER A 68 -1.73 6.44 6.91
C SER A 68 -0.80 5.42 6.28
N VAL A 69 -1.20 4.84 5.13
CA VAL A 69 -0.49 3.72 4.50
C VAL A 69 0.69 4.15 3.63
N THR A 70 0.83 5.43 3.35
CA THR A 70 1.78 5.98 2.36
C THR A 70 3.23 5.55 2.64
N ASP A 71 3.73 5.69 3.87
CA ASP A 71 5.13 5.36 4.20
C ASP A 71 5.41 3.86 4.03
N LEU A 72 4.44 3.02 4.38
CA LEU A 72 4.51 1.57 4.21
C LEU A 72 4.63 1.19 2.73
N MET A 73 3.82 1.81 1.86
CA MET A 73 3.84 1.54 0.42
C MET A 73 5.08 2.08 -0.26
N VAL A 74 5.48 3.31 0.05
CA VAL A 74 6.67 3.92 -0.53
C VAL A 74 7.91 3.12 -0.16
N THR A 75 8.05 2.72 1.11
CA THR A 75 9.20 1.89 1.52
C THR A 75 9.17 0.51 0.85
N ALA A 76 8.00 -0.08 0.65
CA ALA A 76 7.88 -1.34 -0.08
C ALA A 76 8.31 -1.21 -1.55
N LEU A 77 7.72 -0.27 -2.29
CA LEU A 77 7.89 -0.18 -3.74
C LEU A 77 9.20 0.49 -4.16
N TRP A 78 9.68 1.50 -3.42
CA TRP A 78 10.94 2.18 -3.73
C TRP A 78 12.16 1.56 -3.06
N GLY A 79 12.02 1.14 -1.80
CA GLY A 79 13.14 0.77 -0.92
C GLY A 79 13.33 -0.72 -0.66
N THR A 80 12.42 -1.59 -1.15
CA THR A 80 12.43 -3.01 -0.78
C THR A 80 12.23 -3.98 -1.94
N LEU A 81 11.16 -3.81 -2.70
CA LEU A 81 10.75 -4.76 -3.74
C LEU A 81 11.40 -4.46 -5.09
N ARG A 82 11.66 -5.52 -5.86
CA ARG A 82 12.08 -5.46 -7.26
C ARG A 82 10.84 -5.24 -8.12
N MET A 83 10.63 -4.01 -8.56
CA MET A 83 9.54 -3.66 -9.46
C MET A 83 10.09 -3.27 -10.83
N HIS A 84 9.30 -3.45 -11.87
CA HIS A 84 9.64 -3.15 -13.27
C HIS A 84 8.52 -2.30 -13.89
N PRO A 85 8.59 -0.96 -13.72
CA PRO A 85 7.54 -0.06 -14.25
C PRO A 85 7.39 -0.13 -15.77
N ASP A 86 8.49 -0.32 -16.49
CA ASP A 86 8.56 -0.48 -17.94
C ASP A 86 8.18 -1.88 -18.44
N GLU A 87 8.20 -2.89 -17.55
CA GLU A 87 7.76 -4.25 -17.83
C GLU A 87 6.91 -4.79 -16.67
N PRO A 88 5.67 -4.30 -16.48
CA PRO A 88 4.82 -4.70 -15.34
C PRO A 88 4.53 -6.20 -15.26
N GLY A 89 4.69 -6.90 -16.39
CA GLY A 89 4.56 -8.36 -16.48
C GLY A 89 5.83 -9.16 -16.19
N HIS A 90 6.96 -8.51 -15.87
CA HIS A 90 8.26 -9.18 -15.68
C HIS A 90 8.14 -10.37 -14.72
N PRO A 91 8.56 -11.59 -15.12
CA PRO A 91 8.29 -12.81 -14.33
C PRO A 91 8.97 -12.81 -12.97
N GLN A 92 10.16 -12.23 -12.85
CA GLN A 92 10.97 -12.22 -11.62
C GLN A 92 10.74 -10.98 -10.74
N ARG A 93 9.78 -10.11 -11.08
CA ARG A 93 9.42 -9.02 -10.17
C ARG A 93 8.87 -9.56 -8.86
N ASP A 94 9.05 -8.82 -7.79
CA ASP A 94 8.37 -9.10 -6.52
C ASP A 94 6.86 -8.77 -6.63
N ARG A 95 6.06 -9.17 -5.66
CA ARG A 95 4.60 -8.99 -5.64
C ARG A 95 4.21 -8.05 -4.52
N PHE A 96 3.46 -7.00 -4.86
CA PHE A 96 2.87 -6.08 -3.90
C PHE A 96 1.34 -6.13 -3.99
N ILE A 97 0.66 -6.34 -2.87
CA ILE A 97 -0.80 -6.42 -2.80
C ILE A 97 -1.30 -5.40 -1.78
N LEU A 98 -2.18 -4.50 -2.20
CA LEU A 98 -2.94 -3.64 -1.28
C LEU A 98 -4.29 -4.31 -0.99
N SER A 99 -4.40 -5.01 0.14
CA SER A 99 -5.64 -5.69 0.55
C SER A 99 -6.73 -4.71 0.95
N LYS A 100 -6.38 -3.65 1.70
CA LYS A 100 -7.26 -2.52 1.99
C LYS A 100 -7.47 -1.65 0.74
N GLY A 101 -8.12 -2.22 -0.28
CA GLY A 101 -8.23 -1.66 -1.63
C GLY A 101 -8.91 -0.29 -1.73
N HIS A 102 -9.63 0.13 -0.69
CA HIS A 102 -10.20 1.47 -0.60
C HIS A 102 -9.14 2.58 -0.54
N CYS A 103 -7.87 2.26 -0.22
CA CYS A 103 -6.74 3.20 -0.31
C CYS A 103 -6.11 3.20 -1.72
N ALA A 104 -6.96 3.22 -2.74
CA ALA A 104 -6.55 3.17 -4.14
C ALA A 104 -5.79 4.43 -4.58
N ALA A 105 -6.15 5.61 -4.07
CA ALA A 105 -5.46 6.85 -4.39
C ALA A 105 -3.99 6.80 -3.98
N ALA A 106 -3.68 6.26 -2.80
CA ALA A 106 -2.31 6.08 -2.34
C ALA A 106 -1.53 5.07 -3.20
N LEU A 107 -2.15 3.95 -3.59
CA LEU A 107 -1.51 2.97 -4.47
C LEU A 107 -1.20 3.58 -5.84
N TYR A 108 -2.17 4.25 -6.45
CA TYR A 108 -1.99 4.85 -7.78
C TYR A 108 -0.95 5.97 -7.75
N SER A 109 -0.96 6.83 -6.74
CA SER A 109 0.06 7.88 -6.57
C SER A 109 1.46 7.28 -6.40
N THR A 110 1.58 6.18 -5.65
CA THR A 110 2.86 5.48 -5.48
C THR A 110 3.31 4.80 -6.77
N LEU A 111 2.41 4.12 -7.51
CA LEU A 111 2.73 3.50 -8.79
C LEU A 111 3.11 4.54 -9.85
N ALA A 112 2.40 5.67 -9.93
CA ALA A 112 2.76 6.78 -10.81
C ALA A 112 4.14 7.35 -10.45
N SER A 113 4.47 7.51 -9.17
CA SER A 113 5.80 7.94 -8.73
C SER A 113 6.92 6.98 -9.16
N CYS A 114 6.62 5.68 -9.27
CA CYS A 114 7.55 4.68 -9.80
C CYS A 114 7.66 4.67 -11.33
N GLY A 115 6.74 5.34 -12.04
CA GLY A 115 6.71 5.41 -13.50
C GLY A 115 5.86 4.33 -14.19
N PHE A 116 4.98 3.63 -13.46
CA PHE A 116 4.06 2.67 -14.09
C PHE A 116 3.10 3.33 -15.07
N PHE A 117 2.79 4.62 -14.85
CA PHE A 117 2.00 5.47 -15.76
C PHE A 117 2.23 6.94 -15.42
N PRO A 118 1.90 7.89 -16.35
CA PRO A 118 2.10 9.31 -16.14
C PRO A 118 1.30 9.85 -14.97
N ARG A 119 1.93 10.67 -14.13
CA ARG A 119 1.36 11.28 -12.91
C ARG A 119 0.11 12.11 -13.20
N GLU A 120 0.04 12.74 -14.36
CA GLU A 120 -1.10 13.56 -14.81
C GLU A 120 -2.40 12.74 -14.90
N ARG A 121 -2.28 11.42 -15.16
CA ARG A 121 -3.41 10.49 -15.22
C ARG A 121 -4.13 10.34 -13.87
N LEU A 122 -3.49 10.71 -12.75
CA LEU A 122 -4.13 10.72 -11.43
C LEU A 122 -5.39 11.61 -11.39
N SER A 123 -5.45 12.65 -12.22
CA SER A 123 -6.64 13.50 -12.38
C SER A 123 -7.89 12.75 -12.89
N GLU A 124 -7.70 11.54 -13.46
CA GLU A 124 -8.78 10.68 -13.94
C GLU A 124 -9.33 9.73 -12.86
N PHE A 125 -8.83 9.81 -11.61
CA PHE A 125 -9.27 8.93 -10.52
C PHE A 125 -10.79 8.98 -10.37
N MET A 126 -11.42 7.79 -10.38
CA MET A 126 -12.86 7.59 -10.28
C MET A 126 -13.72 8.32 -11.36
N ALA A 127 -13.10 8.90 -12.38
CA ALA A 127 -13.86 9.43 -13.51
C ALA A 127 -14.55 8.28 -14.29
N PRO A 128 -15.69 8.56 -14.94
CA PRO A 128 -16.40 7.57 -15.75
C PRO A 128 -15.46 6.91 -16.78
N LEU A 129 -15.48 5.58 -16.83
CA LEU A 129 -14.65 4.74 -17.71
C LEU A 129 -13.13 4.81 -17.49
N SER A 130 -12.64 5.59 -16.54
CA SER A 130 -11.22 5.61 -16.17
C SER A 130 -10.74 4.23 -15.72
N PRO A 131 -9.49 3.86 -16.03
CA PRO A 131 -8.85 2.67 -15.46
C PRO A 131 -8.58 2.82 -13.95
N LEU A 132 -8.47 4.07 -13.43
CA LEU A 132 -8.18 4.38 -12.03
C LEU A 132 -9.47 4.33 -11.19
N ASN A 133 -10.00 3.14 -10.98
CA ASN A 133 -11.21 2.93 -10.18
C ASN A 133 -10.97 3.20 -8.69
N GLY A 134 -12.04 3.41 -7.93
CA GLY A 134 -12.00 3.54 -6.46
C GLY A 134 -11.47 2.30 -5.71
N HIS A 135 -11.37 1.16 -6.39
CA HIS A 135 -10.64 -0.04 -5.94
C HIS A 135 -9.75 -0.55 -7.07
N PRO A 136 -8.52 -1.00 -6.76
CA PRO A 136 -7.56 -1.42 -7.78
C PRO A 136 -8.05 -2.61 -8.61
N ALA A 137 -7.82 -2.52 -9.94
CA ALA A 137 -8.16 -3.57 -10.89
C ALA A 137 -6.93 -3.98 -11.70
N ARG A 138 -6.52 -5.25 -11.57
CA ARG A 138 -5.31 -5.81 -12.17
C ARG A 138 -5.21 -5.62 -13.69
N LEU A 139 -6.32 -5.79 -14.40
CA LEU A 139 -6.33 -5.71 -15.87
C LEU A 139 -6.40 -4.27 -16.40
N LYS A 140 -6.54 -3.27 -15.50
CA LYS A 140 -6.68 -1.87 -15.88
C LYS A 140 -5.46 -1.02 -15.52
N VAL A 141 -4.76 -1.37 -14.43
CA VAL A 141 -3.67 -0.55 -13.90
C VAL A 141 -2.38 -1.38 -13.84
N PRO A 142 -1.35 -1.00 -14.61
CA PRO A 142 -0.05 -1.66 -14.56
C PRO A 142 0.55 -1.56 -13.16
N GLY A 143 1.18 -2.63 -12.67
CA GLY A 143 1.71 -2.71 -11.32
C GLY A 143 0.70 -3.18 -10.24
N VAL A 144 -0.59 -3.23 -10.54
CA VAL A 144 -1.61 -3.82 -9.65
C VAL A 144 -1.59 -5.34 -9.78
N GLU A 145 -1.32 -6.04 -8.67
CA GLU A 145 -1.17 -7.51 -8.66
C GLU A 145 -2.50 -8.26 -8.69
N THR A 146 -3.51 -7.74 -8.01
CA THR A 146 -4.84 -8.36 -7.93
C THR A 146 -5.92 -7.31 -7.78
N ASN A 147 -7.15 -7.68 -8.16
CA ASN A 147 -8.32 -6.86 -7.82
C ASN A 147 -8.51 -6.87 -6.31
N SER A 148 -8.79 -5.72 -5.73
CA SER A 148 -9.14 -5.59 -4.32
C SER A 148 -10.41 -4.75 -4.15
N GLY A 149 -10.94 -4.75 -2.94
CA GLY A 149 -12.25 -4.17 -2.60
C GLY A 149 -12.88 -4.98 -1.50
N PRO A 150 -13.17 -6.28 -1.71
CA PRO A 150 -13.59 -7.16 -0.60
C PRO A 150 -12.43 -7.31 0.38
N LEU A 151 -12.61 -6.84 1.62
CA LEU A 151 -11.64 -6.97 2.68
C LEU A 151 -11.41 -8.46 3.04
N GLY A 152 -10.23 -8.78 3.57
CA GLY A 152 -9.88 -10.15 3.94
C GLY A 152 -9.37 -11.03 2.79
N HIS A 153 -9.36 -10.55 1.55
CA HIS A 153 -9.00 -11.39 0.39
C HIS A 153 -7.54 -11.20 -0.08
N GLY A 154 -6.90 -10.09 0.27
CA GLY A 154 -5.52 -9.84 -0.16
C GLY A 154 -4.51 -10.81 0.44
N LEU A 155 -4.63 -11.18 1.72
CA LEU A 155 -3.73 -12.14 2.36
C LEU A 155 -3.85 -13.56 1.78
N PRO A 156 -5.06 -14.12 1.54
CA PRO A 156 -5.21 -15.38 0.80
C PRO A 156 -4.54 -15.37 -0.57
N VAL A 157 -4.72 -14.29 -1.36
CA VAL A 157 -4.07 -14.14 -2.67
C VAL A 157 -2.55 -14.06 -2.51
N ALA A 158 -2.04 -13.28 -1.55
CA ALA A 158 -0.62 -13.16 -1.26
C ALA A 158 0.01 -14.50 -0.84
N THR A 159 -0.72 -15.30 -0.06
CA THR A 159 -0.33 -16.66 0.32
C THR A 159 -0.18 -17.54 -0.92
N GLY A 160 -1.13 -17.46 -1.85
CA GLY A 160 -1.05 -18.15 -3.14
C GLY A 160 0.14 -17.71 -3.99
N CYS A 161 0.43 -16.40 -4.05
CA CYS A 161 1.59 -15.86 -4.77
C CYS A 161 2.92 -16.37 -4.17
N ALA A 162 3.05 -16.33 -2.84
CA ALA A 162 4.25 -16.78 -2.15
C ALA A 162 4.47 -18.30 -2.29
N LEU A 163 3.40 -19.09 -2.21
CA LEU A 163 3.44 -20.54 -2.45
C LEU A 163 3.80 -20.84 -3.91
N GLY A 164 3.27 -20.06 -4.87
CA GLY A 164 3.61 -20.17 -6.29
C GLY A 164 5.10 -19.97 -6.56
N ALA A 165 5.74 -18.98 -5.92
CA ALA A 165 7.20 -18.79 -5.99
C ALA A 165 7.94 -20.05 -5.56
N ARG A 166 7.60 -20.55 -4.37
CA ARG A 166 8.23 -21.75 -3.80
C ARG A 166 8.08 -22.99 -4.68
N LEU A 167 6.88 -23.23 -5.22
CA LEU A 167 6.62 -24.40 -6.09
C LEU A 167 7.37 -24.32 -7.41
N ARG A 168 7.68 -23.11 -7.89
CA ARG A 168 8.43 -22.88 -9.12
C ARG A 168 9.93 -22.75 -8.92
N GLY A 169 10.41 -22.75 -7.67
CA GLY A 169 11.81 -22.51 -7.33
C GLY A 169 12.26 -21.06 -7.61
N GLU A 170 11.33 -20.11 -7.57
CA GLU A 170 11.58 -18.69 -7.80
C GLU A 170 11.86 -17.97 -6.48
N ASP A 171 12.52 -16.81 -6.56
CA ASP A 171 12.99 -16.06 -5.40
C ASP A 171 12.19 -14.77 -5.12
N TRP A 172 11.09 -14.51 -5.85
CA TRP A 172 10.32 -13.32 -5.60
C TRP A 172 9.67 -13.32 -4.23
N ARG A 173 9.61 -12.14 -3.67
CA ARG A 173 8.96 -11.86 -2.40
C ARG A 173 7.54 -11.36 -2.62
N THR A 174 6.68 -11.59 -1.66
CA THR A 174 5.32 -11.06 -1.64
C THR A 174 5.13 -10.20 -0.39
N ILE A 175 4.76 -8.93 -0.57
CA ILE A 175 4.32 -8.04 0.51
C ILE A 175 2.85 -7.73 0.30
N VAL A 176 2.03 -7.92 1.35
CA VAL A 176 0.62 -7.54 1.36
C VAL A 176 0.36 -6.56 2.49
N VAL A 177 -0.36 -5.47 2.19
CA VAL A 177 -0.75 -4.46 3.18
C VAL A 177 -2.24 -4.61 3.50
N LEU A 178 -2.52 -4.79 4.77
CA LEU A 178 -3.84 -5.01 5.38
C LEU A 178 -4.22 -3.79 6.23
N GLY A 179 -5.51 -3.52 6.36
CA GLY A 179 -6.00 -2.65 7.43
C GLY A 179 -6.19 -3.43 8.74
N ASP A 180 -6.09 -2.74 9.87
CA ASP A 180 -6.36 -3.39 11.16
C ASP A 180 -7.83 -3.81 11.29
N GLY A 181 -8.80 -2.95 10.96
CA GLY A 181 -10.21 -3.34 10.92
C GLY A 181 -10.51 -4.49 9.94
N GLU A 182 -9.73 -4.62 8.87
CA GLU A 182 -9.81 -5.73 7.93
C GLU A 182 -9.46 -7.09 8.56
N LEU A 183 -8.67 -7.11 9.62
CA LEU A 183 -8.34 -8.36 10.34
C LEU A 183 -9.53 -8.98 11.09
N GLN A 184 -10.66 -8.29 11.13
CA GLN A 184 -11.93 -8.86 11.64
C GLN A 184 -12.55 -9.85 10.65
N GLU A 185 -12.07 -9.88 9.39
CA GLU A 185 -12.46 -10.88 8.39
C GLU A 185 -11.75 -12.22 8.64
N GLY A 186 -12.53 -13.31 8.70
CA GLY A 186 -12.03 -14.66 9.05
C GLY A 186 -11.00 -15.22 8.06
N SER A 187 -11.14 -14.90 6.77
CA SER A 187 -10.24 -15.37 5.71
C SER A 187 -8.78 -14.95 5.90
N ASN A 188 -8.50 -13.85 6.61
CA ASN A 188 -7.15 -13.48 7.00
C ASN A 188 -6.50 -14.54 7.91
N TRP A 189 -7.25 -15.06 8.86
CA TRP A 189 -6.73 -16.05 9.82
C TRP A 189 -6.63 -17.45 9.20
N GLU A 190 -7.50 -17.80 8.26
CA GLU A 190 -7.38 -19.01 7.43
C GLU A 190 -6.11 -18.96 6.58
N ALA A 191 -5.84 -17.82 5.94
CA ALA A 191 -4.61 -17.60 5.19
C ALA A 191 -3.36 -17.60 6.09
N ALA A 192 -3.45 -17.03 7.28
CA ALA A 192 -2.36 -17.02 8.26
C ALA A 192 -1.96 -18.44 8.67
N MET A 193 -2.93 -19.33 8.93
CA MET A 193 -2.67 -20.75 9.20
C MET A 193 -1.97 -21.43 8.02
N SER A 194 -2.48 -21.19 6.80
CA SER A 194 -1.93 -21.81 5.59
C SER A 194 -0.50 -21.33 5.31
N ALA A 195 -0.24 -20.03 5.41
CA ALA A 195 1.09 -19.46 5.18
C ALA A 195 2.14 -20.01 6.15
N SER A 196 1.78 -20.16 7.42
CA SER A 196 2.64 -20.76 8.43
C SER A 196 2.86 -22.24 8.18
N HIS A 197 1.80 -23.00 7.87
CA HIS A 197 1.87 -24.43 7.56
C HIS A 197 2.85 -24.71 6.41
N TYR A 198 2.80 -23.91 5.36
CA TYR A 198 3.71 -24.05 4.23
C TYR A 198 5.08 -23.38 4.45
N GLY A 199 5.36 -22.74 5.58
CA GLY A 199 6.65 -22.09 5.85
C GLY A 199 7.00 -21.04 4.79
N LEU A 200 6.08 -20.11 4.49
CA LEU A 200 6.25 -19.12 3.43
C LEU A 200 7.11 -17.93 3.91
N GLY A 201 8.41 -18.14 4.13
CA GLY A 201 9.33 -17.10 4.57
C GLY A 201 9.54 -15.96 3.57
N ASN A 202 9.04 -16.10 2.34
CA ASN A 202 9.00 -15.07 1.31
C ASN A 202 7.72 -14.21 1.34
N LEU A 203 6.81 -14.42 2.32
CA LEU A 203 5.59 -13.66 2.53
C LEU A 203 5.74 -12.71 3.72
N THR A 204 5.45 -11.43 3.51
CA THR A 204 5.32 -10.42 4.56
C THR A 204 3.91 -9.82 4.53
N ALA A 205 3.18 -9.98 5.64
CA ALA A 205 1.90 -9.28 5.88
C ALA A 205 2.17 -8.04 6.73
N VAL A 206 1.71 -6.89 6.27
CA VAL A 206 1.89 -5.59 6.94
C VAL A 206 0.53 -5.08 7.37
N VAL A 207 0.33 -4.87 8.64
CA VAL A 207 -0.90 -4.32 9.19
C VAL A 207 -0.72 -2.81 9.39
N ASP A 208 -1.44 -2.01 8.59
CA ASP A 208 -1.61 -0.57 8.82
C ASP A 208 -2.52 -0.40 10.05
N ARG A 209 -1.89 -0.40 11.24
CA ARG A 209 -2.60 -0.32 12.53
C ARG A 209 -2.87 1.12 12.91
N ASN A 210 -3.76 1.77 12.22
CA ASN A 210 -4.18 3.15 12.50
C ASN A 210 -5.30 3.23 13.54
N ARG A 211 -5.83 2.10 14.02
CA ARG A 211 -6.82 1.95 15.09
C ARG A 211 -8.21 2.52 14.82
N LEU A 212 -8.47 2.94 13.57
CA LEU A 212 -9.75 3.51 13.18
C LEU A 212 -10.32 2.77 11.96
N GLN A 213 -11.54 2.30 12.08
CA GLN A 213 -12.33 1.80 10.96
C GLN A 213 -13.46 2.78 10.61
N GLN A 214 -14.36 2.41 9.74
CA GLN A 214 -15.32 3.32 9.10
C GLN A 214 -16.10 4.24 10.07
N GLY A 215 -16.61 3.73 11.18
CA GLY A 215 -17.47 4.50 12.09
C GLY A 215 -16.95 4.62 13.51
N ALA A 216 -15.84 3.94 13.87
CA ALA A 216 -15.37 3.87 15.24
C ALA A 216 -13.89 3.44 15.33
N ARG A 217 -13.38 3.34 16.55
CA ARG A 217 -12.12 2.67 16.84
C ARG A 217 -12.26 1.16 16.63
N THR A 218 -11.21 0.51 16.16
CA THR A 218 -11.21 -0.95 15.95
C THR A 218 -11.45 -1.72 17.24
N GLU A 219 -10.88 -1.25 18.34
CA GLU A 219 -11.03 -1.90 19.65
C GLU A 219 -12.46 -1.77 20.22
N ASP A 220 -13.20 -0.72 19.86
CA ASP A 220 -14.58 -0.51 20.29
C ASP A 220 -15.58 -1.33 19.44
N THR A 221 -15.20 -1.68 18.22
CA THR A 221 -16.06 -2.43 17.28
C THR A 221 -15.92 -3.94 17.49
N ASN A 222 -14.68 -4.45 17.38
CA ASN A 222 -14.32 -5.84 17.62
C ASN A 222 -12.84 -5.92 17.94
N ALA A 223 -12.51 -6.07 19.22
CA ALA A 223 -11.16 -5.91 19.76
C ALA A 223 -10.13 -6.84 19.12
N LEU A 224 -9.03 -6.25 18.68
CA LEU A 224 -7.90 -6.95 18.06
C LEU A 224 -6.77 -7.26 19.04
N THR A 225 -6.66 -6.49 20.10
CA THR A 225 -5.60 -6.66 21.13
C THR A 225 -5.75 -7.99 21.88
N PRO A 226 -4.69 -8.75 22.14
CA PRO A 226 -3.27 -8.50 21.76
C PRO A 226 -2.95 -9.03 20.36
N LEU A 227 -2.75 -8.13 19.40
CA LEU A 227 -2.62 -8.51 17.99
C LEU A 227 -1.32 -9.25 17.67
N ASP A 228 -0.22 -8.85 18.31
CA ASP A 228 1.11 -9.49 18.19
C ASP A 228 1.06 -10.96 18.64
N GLN A 229 0.40 -11.25 19.74
CA GLN A 229 0.24 -12.60 20.26
C GLN A 229 -0.64 -13.46 19.35
N LYS A 230 -1.68 -12.87 18.73
CA LYS A 230 -2.53 -13.57 17.77
C LYS A 230 -1.70 -14.04 16.57
N TRP A 231 -0.94 -13.14 15.92
CA TRP A 231 -0.06 -13.51 14.81
C TRP A 231 1.02 -14.53 15.22
N ALA A 232 1.64 -14.36 16.39
CA ALA A 232 2.63 -15.30 16.91
C ALA A 232 2.02 -16.70 17.13
N SER A 233 0.78 -16.79 17.62
CA SER A 233 0.07 -18.05 17.84
C SER A 233 -0.24 -18.79 16.53
N PHE A 234 -0.36 -18.06 15.41
CA PHE A 234 -0.46 -18.66 14.07
C PHE A 234 0.92 -19.05 13.49
N GLY A 235 2.02 -18.92 14.25
CA GLY A 235 3.36 -19.36 13.84
C GLY A 235 4.14 -18.35 13.01
N TRP A 236 3.71 -17.08 12.96
CA TRP A 236 4.40 -16.02 12.24
C TRP A 236 5.56 -15.41 13.04
N GLU A 237 6.57 -14.92 12.35
CA GLU A 237 7.56 -14.01 12.92
C GLU A 237 6.95 -12.62 13.01
N VAL A 238 6.83 -12.05 14.22
CA VAL A 238 6.14 -10.78 14.46
C VAL A 238 7.12 -9.65 14.69
N ARG A 239 6.91 -8.54 14.00
CA ARG A 239 7.67 -7.28 14.12
C ARG A 239 6.71 -6.14 14.40
N VAL A 240 6.86 -5.45 15.52
CA VAL A 240 6.03 -4.29 15.89
C VAL A 240 6.87 -3.03 15.74
N ILE A 241 6.38 -2.07 14.94
CA ILE A 241 7.15 -0.88 14.58
C ILE A 241 6.31 0.41 14.65
N ASP A 242 6.98 1.56 14.62
CA ASP A 242 6.39 2.81 14.16
C ASP A 242 6.24 2.74 12.64
N GLY A 243 5.00 2.83 12.15
CA GLY A 243 4.66 2.74 10.72
C GLY A 243 4.96 4.02 9.93
N HIS A 244 5.54 5.04 10.56
CA HIS A 244 5.97 6.30 9.94
C HIS A 244 7.49 6.50 9.97
N ASP A 245 8.24 5.62 10.62
CA ASP A 245 9.70 5.61 10.58
C ASP A 245 10.17 4.72 9.40
N HIS A 246 10.61 5.31 8.30
CA HIS A 246 11.12 4.60 7.12
C HIS A 246 12.27 3.66 7.42
N ARG A 247 13.09 3.98 8.44
CA ARG A 247 14.15 3.09 8.91
C ARG A 247 13.56 1.82 9.51
N ALA A 248 12.65 1.96 10.47
CA ALA A 248 11.99 0.83 11.11
C ALA A 248 11.18 -0.02 10.12
N ILE A 249 10.50 0.63 9.15
CA ILE A 249 9.76 -0.07 8.10
C ILE A 249 10.71 -0.90 7.23
N LYS A 250 11.83 -0.31 6.77
CA LYS A 250 12.80 -0.98 5.92
C LYS A 250 13.46 -2.17 6.64
N GLU A 251 13.79 -2.03 7.92
CA GLU A 251 14.27 -3.11 8.77
C GLU A 251 13.22 -4.23 8.91
N ALA A 252 11.95 -3.83 9.15
CA ALA A 252 10.85 -4.79 9.28
C ALA A 252 10.53 -5.53 7.97
N TYR A 253 10.89 -4.98 6.83
CA TYR A 253 10.74 -5.62 5.52
C TYR A 253 11.94 -6.53 5.15
N ALA A 254 12.95 -6.66 6.00
CA ALA A 254 14.01 -7.63 5.77
C ALA A 254 13.47 -9.06 5.66
N PRO A 255 14.08 -9.92 4.83
CA PRO A 255 13.67 -11.32 4.72
C PRO A 255 13.60 -12.01 6.07
N SER A 256 12.72 -13.01 6.20
CA SER A 256 12.67 -13.86 7.37
C SER A 256 13.99 -14.62 7.55
N THR A 257 14.51 -14.63 8.75
CA THR A 257 15.69 -15.43 9.12
C THR A 257 15.32 -16.82 9.64
N THR A 258 14.03 -17.06 9.90
CA THR A 258 13.50 -18.29 10.50
C THR A 258 12.80 -19.20 9.50
N GLY A 259 12.64 -18.75 8.25
CA GLY A 259 11.84 -19.44 7.23
C GLY A 259 10.32 -19.33 7.45
N ARG A 260 9.87 -18.64 8.50
CA ARG A 260 8.46 -18.39 8.78
C ARG A 260 7.97 -17.14 8.05
N PRO A 261 6.66 -17.03 7.72
CA PRO A 261 6.10 -15.78 7.23
C PRO A 261 6.25 -14.66 8.27
N VAL A 262 6.36 -13.41 7.81
CA VAL A 262 6.56 -12.23 8.67
C VAL A 262 5.28 -11.42 8.77
N ALA A 263 4.84 -11.12 9.99
CA ALA A 263 3.78 -10.16 10.27
C ALA A 263 4.37 -8.88 10.85
N VAL A 264 4.24 -7.78 10.11
CA VAL A 264 4.65 -6.44 10.56
C VAL A 264 3.41 -5.70 11.07
N ILE A 265 3.37 -5.40 12.36
CA ILE A 265 2.35 -4.57 12.96
C ILE A 265 2.89 -3.14 12.99
N ALA A 266 2.50 -2.36 12.00
CA ALA A 266 2.93 -0.98 11.84
C ALA A 266 1.93 -0.04 12.54
N ASN A 267 2.32 0.51 13.69
CA ASN A 267 1.51 1.52 14.36
C ASN A 267 1.56 2.81 13.56
N THR A 268 0.43 3.21 13.00
CA THR A 268 0.28 4.38 12.15
C THR A 268 -0.74 5.34 12.71
N VAL A 269 -0.79 6.54 12.13
CA VAL A 269 -1.79 7.56 12.42
C VAL A 269 -2.66 7.74 11.17
N LYS A 270 -3.96 7.52 11.30
CA LYS A 270 -4.91 7.79 10.21
C LYS A 270 -4.84 9.27 9.86
N GLY A 271 -4.62 9.60 8.57
CA GLY A 271 -4.51 10.99 8.15
C GLY A 271 -3.11 11.61 8.32
N LYS A 272 -2.06 10.80 8.48
CA LYS A 272 -0.67 11.22 8.74
C LYS A 272 -0.17 12.36 7.83
N GLY A 273 0.36 13.40 8.47
CA GLY A 273 0.96 14.56 7.81
C GLY A 273 -0.01 15.74 7.59
N VAL A 274 -1.27 15.61 8.04
CA VAL A 274 -2.26 16.69 7.97
C VAL A 274 -2.97 16.82 9.31
N SER A 275 -2.63 17.83 10.08
CA SER A 275 -2.98 17.97 11.49
C SER A 275 -4.48 17.90 11.78
N PHE A 276 -5.31 18.48 10.92
CA PHE A 276 -6.76 18.46 11.08
C PHE A 276 -7.44 17.16 10.62
N ILE A 277 -6.68 16.23 10.01
CA ILE A 277 -7.14 14.89 9.60
C ILE A 277 -6.67 13.82 10.59
N GLU A 278 -5.50 14.00 11.22
CA GLU A 278 -4.86 12.99 12.07
C GLU A 278 -5.78 12.47 13.19
N ASP A 279 -5.85 11.13 13.33
CA ASP A 279 -6.60 10.37 14.35
C ASP A 279 -8.09 10.75 14.46
N ARG A 280 -8.74 11.05 13.32
CA ARG A 280 -10.16 11.42 13.28
C ARG A 280 -10.97 10.45 12.44
N VAL A 281 -12.03 9.88 13.04
CA VAL A 281 -12.92 8.89 12.42
C VAL A 281 -13.64 9.46 11.20
N GLU A 282 -14.09 10.71 11.27
CA GLU A 282 -14.84 11.37 10.21
C GLU A 282 -14.08 11.51 8.88
N TRP A 283 -12.74 11.42 8.93
CA TRP A 283 -11.89 11.43 7.74
C TRP A 283 -11.68 10.07 7.09
N HIS A 284 -12.49 9.07 7.45
CA HIS A 284 -12.43 7.78 6.75
C HIS A 284 -12.85 7.91 5.28
N HIS A 285 -13.95 8.61 5.01
CA HIS A 285 -14.52 8.78 3.66
C HIS A 285 -14.92 10.25 3.38
N LYS A 286 -14.24 11.20 3.98
CA LYS A 286 -14.48 12.62 3.78
C LYS A 286 -13.53 13.17 2.73
N VAL A 287 -14.05 14.02 1.85
CA VAL A 287 -13.25 14.74 0.85
C VAL A 287 -12.88 16.12 1.41
N PRO A 288 -11.60 16.51 1.40
CA PRO A 288 -11.21 17.86 1.82
C PRO A 288 -11.66 18.91 0.81
N THR A 289 -12.05 20.10 1.30
CA THR A 289 -12.36 21.26 0.46
C THR A 289 -11.07 21.84 -0.14
N ASP A 290 -11.20 22.72 -1.15
CA ASP A 290 -10.07 23.41 -1.78
C ASP A 290 -9.19 24.14 -0.75
N GLU A 291 -9.82 24.84 0.20
CA GLU A 291 -9.13 25.52 1.29
C GLU A 291 -8.39 24.53 2.19
N GLN A 292 -9.01 23.41 2.53
CA GLN A 292 -8.39 22.35 3.34
C GLN A 292 -7.21 21.70 2.62
N VAL A 293 -7.32 21.45 1.31
CA VAL A 293 -6.18 20.95 0.53
C VAL A 293 -5.04 21.96 0.51
N HIS A 294 -5.34 23.24 0.30
CA HIS A 294 -4.31 24.29 0.35
C HIS A 294 -3.57 24.29 1.70
N LEU A 295 -4.29 24.24 2.81
CA LEU A 295 -3.70 24.16 4.16
C LEU A 295 -2.86 22.88 4.34
N ALA A 296 -3.40 21.72 3.93
CA ALA A 296 -2.68 20.44 4.02
C ALA A 296 -1.37 20.45 3.21
N LEU A 297 -1.40 21.02 2.00
CA LEU A 297 -0.19 21.17 1.18
C LEU A 297 0.85 22.11 1.81
N GLN A 298 0.41 23.13 2.56
CA GLN A 298 1.33 24.00 3.32
C GLN A 298 1.99 23.22 4.48
N GLU A 299 1.23 22.40 5.23
CA GLU A 299 1.78 21.55 6.29
C GLU A 299 2.81 20.55 5.75
N LEU A 300 2.54 19.94 4.58
CA LEU A 300 3.46 19.00 3.93
C LEU A 300 4.72 19.65 3.33
N ASN A 301 4.82 20.98 3.32
CA ASN A 301 6.00 21.72 2.83
C ASN A 301 6.94 22.18 3.96
N GLN A 302 6.54 22.00 5.23
CA GLN A 302 7.33 22.34 6.41
C GLN A 302 8.26 21.19 6.80
#